data_8b287b43e4f6cc01bf8da92c72e91b50
#
_entry.id   8b287b43e4f6cc01bf8da92c72e91b50
#
_cell.length_a   1.000
_cell.length_b   1.000
_cell.length_c   1.000
_cell.angle_alpha   90.00
_cell.angle_beta   90.00
_cell.angle_gamma   90.00
#
_symmetry.space_group_name_H-M   'P 1'
#
loop_
_entity.id
_entity.type
_entity.pdbx_description
1 polymer ?
#
loop_
_entity_poly.entity_id
_entity_poly.type
_entity_poly.pdbx_seq_one_letter_code
_entity_poly.pdbx_strand_id
1 'polypeptide(L)'
;LTIINSPAQNPTGYSLSDEEWDQVLEVMKAKAQDSEKRLILFVDTAYIDFAGEGMERRAFFRKFSGLPENILVIVGYSMSKGYTMYGLRSGAAIGISSNEDVAEDFYYACLHAGRANWSNGTRCAMEVMSEIENDPAKLEVYSKELLKYKNMLRARAAAFVKASAAVGLEILPYRDGFFTSIPHENPKAVVEKLTEYNIFAVPLKMGVRFA
;
A
#
# COMPACT_ATOMS: atom_id res chain seq x y z
N LEU A 1 -6.46 16.94 2.47
CA LEU A 1 -5.91 15.59 2.64
C LEU A 1 -6.37 14.71 1.49
N THR A 2 -5.43 14.12 0.76
CA THR A 2 -5.64 13.07 -0.25
C THR A 2 -5.01 11.79 0.26
N ILE A 3 -5.72 10.67 0.19
CA ILE A 3 -5.21 9.36 0.63
C ILE A 3 -5.20 8.43 -0.57
N ILE A 4 -4.05 7.82 -0.85
CA ILE A 4 -3.86 6.86 -1.94
C ILE A 4 -3.23 5.59 -1.37
N ASN A 5 -3.90 4.45 -1.50
CA ASN A 5 -3.33 3.15 -1.21
C ASN A 5 -2.74 2.59 -2.52
N SER A 6 -1.43 2.65 -2.66
CA SER A 6 -0.66 2.17 -3.82
C SER A 6 0.80 1.94 -3.40
N PRO A 7 1.46 0.90 -3.95
CA PRO A 7 0.97 -0.07 -4.92
C PRO A 7 0.17 -1.22 -4.32
N ALA A 8 -0.37 -2.10 -5.17
CA ALA A 8 -1.12 -3.31 -4.80
C ALA A 8 -2.33 -3.03 -3.89
N GLN A 9 -3.13 -2.05 -4.27
CA GLN A 9 -4.25 -1.50 -3.52
C GLN A 9 -5.20 -2.58 -2.97
N ASN A 10 -5.62 -2.42 -1.73
CA ASN A 10 -6.74 -3.17 -1.17
C ASN A 10 -8.03 -2.36 -1.37
N PRO A 11 -9.02 -2.84 -2.13
CA PRO A 11 -9.31 -4.26 -2.41
C PRO A 11 -9.03 -4.73 -3.85
N THR A 12 -8.45 -3.95 -4.73
CA THR A 12 -8.45 -4.22 -6.18
C THR A 12 -7.16 -4.84 -6.72
N GLY A 13 -6.04 -4.71 -5.99
CA GLY A 13 -4.72 -5.07 -6.52
C GLY A 13 -4.21 -4.08 -7.57
N TYR A 14 -4.79 -2.88 -7.63
CA TYR A 14 -4.34 -1.84 -8.54
C TYR A 14 -3.07 -1.16 -8.02
N SER A 15 -2.17 -0.83 -8.93
CA SER A 15 -0.99 0.01 -8.65
C SER A 15 -0.98 1.19 -9.61
N LEU A 16 -0.77 2.39 -9.12
CA LEU A 16 -0.65 3.56 -9.99
C LEU A 16 0.60 3.41 -10.87
N SER A 17 0.45 3.79 -12.14
CA SER A 17 1.60 3.92 -13.05
C SER A 17 2.37 5.21 -12.76
N ASP A 18 3.54 5.35 -13.39
CA ASP A 18 4.34 6.56 -13.29
C ASP A 18 3.60 7.79 -13.82
N GLU A 19 2.86 7.64 -14.91
CA GLU A 19 2.05 8.69 -15.53
C GLU A 19 0.87 9.07 -14.63
N GLU A 20 0.24 8.10 -13.98
CA GLU A 20 -0.85 8.35 -13.03
C GLU A 20 -0.34 9.07 -11.78
N TRP A 21 0.86 8.74 -11.30
CA TRP A 21 1.51 9.51 -10.24
C TRP A 21 1.81 10.95 -10.67
N ASP A 22 2.28 11.16 -11.91
CA ASP A 22 2.52 12.50 -12.43
C ASP A 22 1.21 13.31 -12.48
N GLN A 23 0.10 12.72 -12.92
CA GLN A 23 -1.22 13.39 -12.94
C GLN A 23 -1.67 13.77 -11.51
N VAL A 24 -1.50 12.89 -10.53
CA VAL A 24 -1.82 13.19 -9.12
C VAL A 24 -1.00 14.39 -8.64
N LEU A 25 0.31 14.37 -8.89
CA LEU A 25 1.20 15.44 -8.44
C LEU A 25 0.96 16.75 -9.17
N GLU A 26 0.62 16.74 -10.45
CA GLU A 26 0.23 17.95 -11.19
C GLU A 26 -1.01 18.61 -10.57
N VAL A 27 -2.03 17.82 -10.21
CA VAL A 27 -3.21 18.35 -9.51
C VAL A 27 -2.82 18.95 -8.14
N MET A 28 -1.93 18.28 -7.41
CA MET A 28 -1.44 18.77 -6.11
C MET A 28 -0.66 20.08 -6.28
N LYS A 29 0.27 20.15 -7.24
CA LYS A 29 1.05 21.37 -7.55
C LYS A 29 0.16 22.53 -7.98
N ALA A 30 -0.85 22.27 -8.83
CA ALA A 30 -1.81 23.29 -9.23
C ALA A 30 -2.59 23.85 -8.05
N LYS A 31 -2.99 23.01 -7.08
CA LYS A 31 -3.66 23.46 -5.85
C LYS A 31 -2.71 24.19 -4.90
N ALA A 32 -1.43 23.85 -4.90
CA ALA A 32 -0.39 24.46 -4.08
C ALA A 32 0.00 25.88 -4.54
N GLN A 33 -0.45 26.33 -5.71
CA GLN A 33 -0.27 27.75 -6.14
C GLN A 33 -0.96 28.73 -5.19
N ASP A 34 -1.98 28.30 -4.47
CA ASP A 34 -2.58 29.03 -3.36
C ASP A 34 -1.74 28.72 -2.10
N SER A 35 -0.89 29.69 -1.71
CA SER A 35 0.02 29.54 -0.58
C SER A 35 -0.67 29.39 0.78
N GLU A 36 -1.94 29.82 0.88
CA GLU A 36 -2.73 29.66 2.10
C GLU A 36 -3.20 28.21 2.33
N LYS A 37 -3.16 27.39 1.29
CA LYS A 37 -3.53 25.96 1.41
C LYS A 37 -2.39 25.16 1.99
N ARG A 38 -2.74 24.28 2.90
CA ARG A 38 -1.88 23.22 3.42
C ARG A 38 -2.37 21.90 2.84
N LEU A 39 -1.54 21.24 2.03
CA LEU A 39 -1.90 20.05 1.30
C LEU A 39 -1.18 18.83 1.89
N ILE A 40 -1.91 17.75 2.11
CA ILE A 40 -1.34 16.50 2.59
C ILE A 40 -1.69 15.39 1.59
N LEU A 41 -0.66 14.70 1.11
CA LEU A 41 -0.77 13.47 0.35
C LEU A 41 -0.33 12.29 1.23
N PHE A 42 -1.28 11.47 1.67
CA PHE A 42 -0.97 10.26 2.42
C PHE A 42 -0.93 9.08 1.45
N VAL A 43 0.23 8.42 1.38
CA VAL A 43 0.48 7.25 0.52
C VAL A 43 0.61 6.03 1.40
N ASP A 44 -0.42 5.19 1.41
CA ASP A 44 -0.41 3.91 2.11
C ASP A 44 0.28 2.86 1.23
N THR A 45 1.45 2.41 1.68
CA THR A 45 2.30 1.45 0.97
C THR A 45 2.33 0.07 1.62
N ALA A 46 1.30 -0.29 2.39
CA ALA A 46 1.27 -1.53 3.17
C ALA A 46 1.54 -2.81 2.35
N TYR A 47 1.33 -2.78 1.04
CA TYR A 47 1.51 -3.93 0.14
C TYR A 47 2.70 -3.81 -0.80
N ILE A 48 3.58 -2.81 -0.62
CA ILE A 48 4.68 -2.50 -1.55
C ILE A 48 5.61 -3.69 -1.80
N ASP A 49 5.82 -4.54 -0.81
CA ASP A 49 6.71 -5.70 -0.92
C ASP A 49 6.18 -6.77 -1.87
N PHE A 50 4.89 -6.75 -2.19
CA PHE A 50 4.23 -7.66 -3.11
C PHE A 50 3.92 -7.06 -4.49
N ALA A 51 4.36 -5.82 -4.74
CA ALA A 51 4.18 -5.13 -6.02
C ALA A 51 5.48 -5.06 -6.82
N GLY A 52 5.36 -4.95 -8.16
CA GLY A 52 6.46 -4.68 -9.10
C GLY A 52 7.70 -5.59 -8.95
N GLU A 53 8.80 -5.24 -9.59
CA GLU A 53 10.08 -5.94 -9.49
C GLU A 53 11.13 -5.10 -8.74
N GLY A 54 11.94 -5.76 -7.91
CA GLY A 54 13.11 -5.15 -7.26
C GLY A 54 12.90 -3.72 -6.74
N MET A 55 13.82 -2.83 -7.06
CA MET A 55 13.76 -1.42 -6.68
C MET A 55 12.78 -0.59 -7.54
N GLU A 56 12.36 -1.07 -8.71
CA GLU A 56 11.42 -0.36 -9.60
C GLU A 56 10.09 -0.09 -8.89
N ARG A 57 9.63 -1.01 -8.06
CA ARG A 57 8.42 -0.84 -7.24
C ARG A 57 8.45 0.39 -6.32
N ARG A 58 9.64 0.95 -6.07
CA ARG A 58 9.88 2.10 -5.19
C ARG A 58 10.27 3.36 -5.97
N ALA A 59 10.35 3.29 -7.30
CA ALA A 59 10.84 4.40 -8.14
C ALA A 59 9.97 5.66 -7.99
N PHE A 60 8.66 5.51 -7.80
CA PHE A 60 7.73 6.62 -7.63
C PHE A 60 8.04 7.52 -6.42
N PHE A 61 8.76 7.04 -5.40
CA PHE A 61 9.16 7.88 -4.27
C PHE A 61 10.03 9.07 -4.69
N ARG A 62 10.79 8.95 -5.78
CA ARG A 62 11.60 10.06 -6.31
C ARG A 62 10.75 11.25 -6.73
N LYS A 63 9.49 11.01 -7.11
CA LYS A 63 8.54 12.04 -7.52
C LYS A 63 8.07 12.94 -6.36
N PHE A 64 8.29 12.52 -5.12
CA PHE A 64 7.92 13.29 -3.92
C PHE A 64 8.98 14.30 -3.50
N SER A 65 10.13 14.32 -4.17
CA SER A 65 11.20 15.29 -3.94
C SER A 65 10.93 16.59 -4.69
N GLY A 66 11.27 17.73 -4.07
CA GLY A 66 11.17 19.06 -4.71
C GLY A 66 9.73 19.53 -4.98
N LEU A 67 8.76 19.04 -4.23
CA LEU A 67 7.37 19.54 -4.29
C LEU A 67 7.25 20.92 -3.62
N PRO A 68 6.21 21.73 -3.95
CA PRO A 68 5.95 22.99 -3.25
C PRO A 68 5.94 22.84 -1.72
N GLU A 69 6.44 23.86 -1.02
CA GLU A 69 6.66 23.86 0.45
C GLU A 69 5.36 23.65 1.26
N ASN A 70 4.21 23.99 0.71
CA ASN A 70 2.90 23.79 1.32
C ASN A 70 2.30 22.40 1.06
N ILE A 71 3.10 21.46 0.52
CA ILE A 71 2.73 20.04 0.36
C ILE A 71 3.56 19.20 1.33
N LEU A 72 2.87 18.46 2.19
CA LEU A 72 3.44 17.37 2.99
C LEU A 72 3.02 16.03 2.38
N VAL A 73 3.99 15.20 1.99
CA VAL A 73 3.73 13.80 1.65
C VAL A 73 4.00 12.96 2.88
N ILE A 74 3.06 12.09 3.23
CA ILE A 74 3.21 11.12 4.31
C ILE A 74 3.18 9.73 3.70
N VAL A 75 4.26 8.97 3.84
CA VAL A 75 4.30 7.57 3.42
C VAL A 75 4.04 6.69 4.64
N GLY A 76 2.97 5.90 4.59
CA GLY A 76 2.65 4.89 5.59
C GLY A 76 3.19 3.52 5.17
N TYR A 77 4.26 3.04 5.83
CA TYR A 77 4.79 1.70 5.65
C TYR A 77 4.31 0.77 6.76
N SER A 78 4.02 -0.49 6.42
CA SER A 78 3.55 -1.48 7.39
C SER A 78 4.35 -2.78 7.31
N MET A 79 4.80 -3.28 8.44
CA MET A 79 5.45 -4.59 8.56
C MET A 79 4.45 -5.77 8.56
N SER A 80 3.16 -5.46 8.63
CA SER A 80 2.10 -6.48 8.72
C SER A 80 2.11 -7.46 7.55
N LYS A 81 2.45 -7.02 6.34
CA LYS A 81 2.41 -7.83 5.11
C LYS A 81 3.80 -8.35 4.72
N GLY A 82 4.76 -7.46 4.47
CA GLY A 82 6.11 -7.83 4.04
C GLY A 82 6.81 -8.74 5.03
N TYR A 83 6.73 -8.43 6.31
CA TYR A 83 7.34 -9.21 7.39
C TYR A 83 6.37 -10.15 8.12
N THR A 84 5.13 -10.29 7.63
CA THR A 84 4.08 -11.14 8.25
C THR A 84 3.78 -10.85 9.74
N MET A 85 4.04 -9.63 10.20
CA MET A 85 3.93 -9.23 11.60
C MET A 85 2.61 -8.52 11.93
N TYR A 86 1.49 -9.10 11.55
CA TYR A 86 0.15 -8.50 11.73
C TYR A 86 -0.18 -8.09 13.16
N GLY A 87 0.12 -8.96 14.11
CA GLY A 87 -0.24 -8.78 15.51
C GLY A 87 0.62 -7.75 16.24
N LEU A 88 1.83 -7.46 15.74
CA LEU A 88 2.79 -6.58 16.42
C LEU A 88 2.52 -5.09 16.23
N ARG A 89 1.62 -4.72 15.32
CA ARG A 89 1.18 -3.34 15.07
C ARG A 89 2.32 -2.37 14.78
N SER A 90 3.30 -2.79 13.96
CA SER A 90 4.50 -2.00 13.66
C SER A 90 4.54 -1.55 12.20
N GLY A 91 5.10 -0.38 12.00
CA GLY A 91 5.31 0.26 10.71
C GLY A 91 6.03 1.59 10.88
N ALA A 92 6.05 2.39 9.84
CA ALA A 92 6.64 3.72 9.86
C ALA A 92 5.71 4.73 9.17
N ALA A 93 5.66 5.94 9.72
CA ALA A 93 5.12 7.11 9.07
C ALA A 93 6.28 8.03 8.68
N ILE A 94 6.49 8.26 7.39
CA ILE A 94 7.62 9.01 6.84
C ILE A 94 7.08 10.30 6.25
N GLY A 95 7.42 11.45 6.84
CA GLY A 95 7.09 12.77 6.30
C GLY A 95 8.15 13.23 5.29
N ILE A 96 7.70 13.74 4.15
CA ILE A 96 8.53 14.31 3.10
C ILE A 96 7.99 15.70 2.77
N SER A 97 8.80 16.73 2.94
CA SER A 97 8.47 18.12 2.59
C SER A 97 9.73 18.85 2.09
N SER A 98 9.54 19.83 1.22
CA SER A 98 10.60 20.77 0.82
C SER A 98 10.81 21.88 1.86
N ASN A 99 9.94 21.98 2.86
CA ASN A 99 10.05 22.88 4.00
C ASN A 99 10.46 22.06 5.24
N GLU A 100 11.61 22.38 5.82
CA GLU A 100 12.18 21.67 6.96
C GLU A 100 11.29 21.80 8.20
N ASP A 101 10.72 22.99 8.47
CA ASP A 101 9.83 23.23 9.61
C ASP A 101 8.58 22.32 9.53
N VAL A 102 8.04 22.13 8.34
CA VAL A 102 6.86 21.23 8.13
C VAL A 102 7.21 19.77 8.40
N ALA A 103 8.42 19.34 8.00
CA ALA A 103 8.88 17.98 8.26
C ALA A 103 9.15 17.76 9.77
N GLU A 104 9.73 18.76 10.44
CA GLU A 104 9.98 18.73 11.88
C GLU A 104 8.67 18.76 12.69
N ASP A 105 7.73 19.63 12.34
CA ASP A 105 6.39 19.68 12.94
C ASP A 105 5.67 18.32 12.82
N PHE A 106 5.77 17.68 11.67
CA PHE A 106 5.22 16.33 11.49
C PHE A 106 5.87 15.31 12.42
N TYR A 107 7.20 15.34 12.54
CA TYR A 107 7.93 14.47 13.45
C TYR A 107 7.46 14.64 14.89
N TYR A 108 7.42 15.88 15.39
CA TYR A 108 6.99 16.15 16.75
C TYR A 108 5.52 15.84 16.99
N ALA A 109 4.63 16.09 16.01
CA ALA A 109 3.24 15.70 16.11
C ALA A 109 3.09 14.16 16.26
N CYS A 110 3.84 13.39 15.48
CA CYS A 110 3.86 11.93 15.60
C CYS A 110 4.44 11.46 16.94
N LEU A 111 5.52 12.09 17.41
CA LEU A 111 6.15 11.79 18.70
C LEU A 111 5.17 12.03 19.86
N HIS A 112 4.50 13.19 19.89
CA HIS A 112 3.50 13.52 20.91
C HIS A 112 2.29 12.60 20.85
N ALA A 113 1.76 12.34 19.66
CA ALA A 113 0.62 11.43 19.48
C ALA A 113 0.98 9.99 19.93
N GLY A 114 2.15 9.51 19.57
CA GLY A 114 2.66 8.20 19.99
C GLY A 114 2.81 8.12 21.50
N ARG A 115 3.42 9.14 22.12
CA ARG A 115 3.59 9.21 23.58
C ARG A 115 2.26 9.27 24.32
N ALA A 116 1.28 10.03 23.80
CA ALA A 116 -0.01 10.18 24.44
C ALA A 116 -0.90 8.93 24.35
N ASN A 117 -0.84 8.18 23.23
CA ASN A 117 -1.72 7.05 22.99
C ASN A 117 -1.12 5.71 23.46
N TRP A 118 0.17 5.48 23.26
CA TRP A 118 0.80 4.18 23.51
C TRP A 118 2.00 4.22 24.43
N SER A 119 2.51 5.42 24.71
CA SER A 119 3.76 5.65 25.42
C SER A 119 5.00 5.20 24.64
N ASN A 120 4.98 3.99 24.07
CA ASN A 120 6.05 3.45 23.21
C ASN A 120 5.50 2.39 22.25
N GLY A 121 6.15 2.21 21.10
CA GLY A 121 5.82 1.19 20.11
C GLY A 121 6.43 -0.18 20.41
N THR A 122 6.07 -1.19 19.59
CA THR A 122 6.58 -2.56 19.70
C THR A 122 8.01 -2.64 19.18
N ARG A 123 8.98 -2.74 20.09
CA ARG A 123 10.40 -2.83 19.72
C ARG A 123 10.76 -4.12 18.99
N CYS A 124 10.15 -5.24 19.34
CA CYS A 124 10.44 -6.56 18.78
C CYS A 124 10.40 -6.57 17.23
N ALA A 125 9.36 -5.97 16.62
CA ALA A 125 9.26 -5.91 15.16
C ALA A 125 10.36 -5.05 14.53
N MET A 126 10.72 -3.93 15.16
CA MET A 126 11.81 -3.07 14.69
C MET A 126 13.16 -3.78 14.74
N GLU A 127 13.43 -4.52 15.81
CA GLU A 127 14.67 -5.31 15.97
C GLU A 127 14.75 -6.41 14.89
N VAL A 128 13.66 -7.16 14.65
CA VAL A 128 13.65 -8.19 13.61
C VAL A 128 13.93 -7.60 12.22
N MET A 129 13.32 -6.45 11.89
CA MET A 129 13.61 -5.78 10.62
C MET A 129 15.08 -5.35 10.54
N SER A 130 15.60 -4.74 11.62
CA SER A 130 16.99 -4.31 11.70
C SER A 130 17.96 -5.49 11.55
N GLU A 131 17.70 -6.59 12.22
CA GLU A 131 18.49 -7.82 12.13
C GLU A 131 18.51 -8.41 10.70
N ILE A 132 17.37 -8.37 10.00
CA ILE A 132 17.27 -8.88 8.63
C ILE A 132 18.01 -7.95 7.66
N GLU A 133 17.78 -6.64 7.75
CA GLU A 133 18.31 -5.67 6.80
C GLU A 133 19.83 -5.44 6.96
N ASN A 134 20.38 -5.63 8.17
CA ASN A 134 21.80 -5.44 8.44
C ASN A 134 22.65 -6.73 8.32
N ASP A 135 22.03 -7.90 8.11
CA ASP A 135 22.72 -9.16 7.92
C ASP A 135 22.47 -9.68 6.50
N PRO A 136 23.50 -9.67 5.60
CA PRO A 136 23.34 -10.09 4.21
C PRO A 136 22.80 -11.52 4.06
N ALA A 137 23.15 -12.44 4.96
CA ALA A 137 22.69 -13.83 4.88
C ALA A 137 21.19 -13.93 5.25
N LYS A 138 20.75 -13.21 6.28
CA LYS A 138 19.33 -13.12 6.66
C LYS A 138 18.51 -12.43 5.57
N LEU A 139 19.03 -11.34 5.02
CA LEU A 139 18.37 -10.60 3.92
C LEU A 139 18.21 -11.47 2.66
N GLU A 140 19.19 -12.30 2.34
CA GLU A 140 19.10 -13.23 1.21
C GLU A 140 17.99 -14.26 1.44
N VAL A 141 17.91 -14.85 2.62
CA VAL A 141 16.86 -15.83 2.97
C VAL A 141 15.49 -15.19 2.91
N TYR A 142 15.34 -14.02 3.55
CA TYR A 142 14.10 -13.24 3.53
C TYR A 142 13.66 -12.91 2.10
N SER A 143 14.57 -12.41 1.28
CA SER A 143 14.29 -12.02 -0.11
C SER A 143 13.86 -13.21 -0.98
N LYS A 144 14.47 -14.38 -0.79
CA LYS A 144 14.08 -15.62 -1.49
C LYS A 144 12.67 -16.07 -1.09
N GLU A 145 12.35 -16.06 0.20
CA GLU A 145 11.01 -16.43 0.67
C GLU A 145 9.95 -15.43 0.19
N LEU A 146 10.22 -14.13 0.30
CA LEU A 146 9.33 -13.08 -0.21
C LEU A 146 9.03 -13.27 -1.70
N LEU A 147 10.07 -13.51 -2.51
CA LEU A 147 9.93 -13.73 -3.96
C LEU A 147 9.09 -14.98 -4.27
N LYS A 148 9.27 -16.07 -3.53
CA LYS A 148 8.49 -17.30 -3.66
C LYS A 148 6.97 -17.02 -3.47
N TYR A 149 6.59 -16.34 -2.40
CA TYR A 149 5.18 -16.01 -2.15
C TYR A 149 4.64 -14.98 -3.14
N LYS A 150 5.43 -14.02 -3.54
CA LYS A 150 5.08 -13.06 -4.58
C LYS A 150 4.77 -13.75 -5.92
N ASN A 151 5.62 -14.69 -6.33
CA ASN A 151 5.40 -15.47 -7.57
C ASN A 151 4.16 -16.36 -7.46
N MET A 152 3.89 -16.94 -6.29
CA MET A 152 2.67 -17.71 -6.05
C MET A 152 1.42 -16.84 -6.20
N LEU A 153 1.41 -15.64 -5.61
CA LEU A 153 0.29 -14.70 -5.74
C LEU A 153 0.08 -14.28 -7.19
N ARG A 154 1.16 -13.97 -7.91
CA ARG A 154 1.09 -13.64 -9.34
C ARG A 154 0.50 -14.77 -10.19
N ALA A 155 0.92 -16.01 -9.93
CA ALA A 155 0.39 -17.16 -10.65
C ALA A 155 -1.12 -17.35 -10.40
N ARG A 156 -1.56 -17.20 -9.14
CA ARG A 156 -2.98 -17.27 -8.75
C ARG A 156 -3.79 -16.16 -9.43
N ALA A 157 -3.31 -14.92 -9.35
CA ALA A 157 -3.98 -13.78 -9.97
C ALA A 157 -4.07 -13.94 -11.50
N ALA A 158 -2.99 -14.36 -12.16
CA ALA A 158 -2.98 -14.61 -13.60
C ALA A 158 -3.98 -15.69 -14.00
N ALA A 159 -4.10 -16.78 -13.22
CA ALA A 159 -5.08 -17.82 -13.45
C ALA A 159 -6.52 -17.29 -13.30
N PHE A 160 -6.76 -16.48 -12.26
CA PHE A 160 -8.07 -15.87 -12.02
C PHE A 160 -8.44 -14.88 -13.14
N VAL A 161 -7.56 -13.98 -13.52
CA VAL A 161 -7.77 -13.00 -14.62
C VAL A 161 -8.06 -13.73 -15.94
N LYS A 162 -7.28 -14.76 -16.24
CA LYS A 162 -7.50 -15.59 -17.45
C LYS A 162 -8.84 -16.30 -17.45
N ALA A 163 -9.21 -16.92 -16.34
CA ALA A 163 -10.47 -17.64 -16.20
C ALA A 163 -11.67 -16.67 -16.27
N SER A 164 -11.59 -15.52 -15.62
CA SER A 164 -12.61 -14.47 -15.68
C SER A 164 -12.86 -13.99 -17.11
N ALA A 165 -11.77 -13.70 -17.84
CA ALA A 165 -11.88 -13.29 -19.24
C ALA A 165 -12.54 -14.38 -20.13
N ALA A 166 -12.22 -15.65 -19.89
CA ALA A 166 -12.79 -16.77 -20.67
C ALA A 166 -14.31 -16.92 -20.53
N VAL A 167 -14.88 -16.47 -19.40
CA VAL A 167 -16.33 -16.54 -19.13
C VAL A 167 -17.02 -15.16 -19.21
N GLY A 168 -16.31 -14.12 -19.65
CA GLY A 168 -16.84 -12.76 -19.73
C GLY A 168 -17.13 -12.11 -18.37
N LEU A 169 -16.50 -12.57 -17.30
CA LEU A 169 -16.63 -11.99 -15.97
C LEU A 169 -15.79 -10.71 -15.87
N GLU A 170 -16.44 -9.57 -15.63
CA GLU A 170 -15.76 -8.32 -15.40
C GLU A 170 -15.03 -8.32 -14.05
N ILE A 171 -13.77 -7.91 -14.05
CA ILE A 171 -12.97 -7.68 -12.85
C ILE A 171 -12.46 -6.24 -12.84
N LEU A 172 -12.24 -5.68 -11.66
CA LEU A 172 -11.56 -4.39 -11.55
C LEU A 172 -10.10 -4.52 -11.99
N PRO A 173 -9.48 -3.45 -12.55
CA PRO A 173 -8.11 -3.49 -13.00
C PRO A 173 -7.17 -3.99 -11.90
N TYR A 174 -6.43 -5.06 -12.20
CA TYR A 174 -5.46 -5.70 -11.30
C TYR A 174 -4.04 -5.56 -11.89
N ARG A 175 -3.07 -5.29 -11.05
CA ARG A 175 -1.64 -5.28 -11.40
C ARG A 175 -0.79 -6.12 -10.48
N ASP A 176 -1.03 -6.04 -9.16
CA ASP A 176 -0.17 -6.67 -8.15
C ASP A 176 -0.93 -7.02 -6.86
N GLY A 177 -0.27 -7.78 -5.99
CA GLY A 177 -0.68 -7.98 -4.60
C GLY A 177 -1.64 -9.13 -4.37
N PHE A 178 -2.38 -9.03 -3.27
CA PHE A 178 -3.18 -10.12 -2.70
C PHE A 178 -4.60 -10.19 -3.25
N PHE A 179 -5.14 -9.07 -3.77
CA PHE A 179 -6.57 -8.92 -3.95
C PHE A 179 -6.95 -8.73 -5.40
N THR A 180 -8.05 -9.37 -5.79
CA THR A 180 -8.79 -9.04 -6.99
C THR A 180 -10.23 -8.74 -6.60
N SER A 181 -10.93 -7.91 -7.36
CA SER A 181 -12.31 -7.56 -7.04
C SER A 181 -13.19 -7.61 -8.28
N ILE A 182 -14.40 -8.09 -8.07
CA ILE A 182 -15.47 -8.15 -9.07
C ILE A 182 -16.50 -7.07 -8.71
N PRO A 183 -16.83 -6.13 -9.61
CA PRO A 183 -17.89 -5.17 -9.36
C PRO A 183 -19.26 -5.89 -9.34
N HIS A 184 -20.13 -5.56 -8.41
CA HIS A 184 -21.47 -6.11 -8.33
C HIS A 184 -22.42 -5.25 -7.49
N GLU A 185 -23.67 -5.12 -7.89
CA GLU A 185 -24.68 -4.31 -7.19
C GLU A 185 -25.11 -4.93 -5.86
N ASN A 186 -25.17 -6.27 -5.78
CA ASN A 186 -25.51 -7.01 -4.57
C ASN A 186 -24.41 -7.98 -4.14
N PRO A 187 -23.29 -7.49 -3.55
CA PRO A 187 -22.15 -8.32 -3.19
C PRO A 187 -22.47 -9.38 -2.14
N LYS A 188 -23.40 -9.09 -1.22
CA LYS A 188 -23.78 -10.03 -0.17
C LYS A 188 -24.42 -11.30 -0.74
N ALA A 189 -25.39 -11.15 -1.65
CA ALA A 189 -26.04 -12.28 -2.29
C ALA A 189 -25.04 -13.13 -3.11
N VAL A 190 -24.06 -12.48 -3.75
CA VAL A 190 -22.99 -13.20 -4.45
C VAL A 190 -22.17 -14.03 -3.48
N VAL A 191 -21.73 -13.46 -2.35
CA VAL A 191 -20.93 -14.17 -1.36
C VAL A 191 -21.72 -15.32 -0.72
N GLU A 192 -23.00 -15.12 -0.40
CA GLU A 192 -23.89 -16.18 0.08
C GLU A 192 -23.94 -17.35 -0.92
N LYS A 193 -24.14 -17.06 -2.21
CA LYS A 193 -24.14 -18.07 -3.26
C LYS A 193 -22.79 -18.78 -3.44
N LEU A 194 -21.68 -18.05 -3.38
CA LEU A 194 -20.33 -18.64 -3.44
C LEU A 194 -20.07 -19.59 -2.27
N THR A 195 -20.59 -19.27 -1.09
CA THR A 195 -20.44 -20.11 0.11
C THR A 195 -21.09 -21.48 -0.06
N GLU A 196 -22.18 -21.62 -0.83
CA GLU A 196 -22.77 -22.90 -1.17
C GLU A 196 -21.81 -23.84 -1.94
N TYR A 197 -20.80 -23.24 -2.61
CA TYR A 197 -19.76 -23.95 -3.35
C TYR A 197 -18.43 -24.02 -2.59
N ASN A 198 -18.42 -23.71 -1.29
CA ASN A 198 -17.23 -23.63 -0.45
C ASN A 198 -16.20 -22.57 -0.95
N ILE A 199 -16.68 -21.50 -1.59
CA ILE A 199 -15.88 -20.35 -2.00
C ILE A 199 -16.15 -19.21 -1.02
N PHE A 200 -15.11 -18.78 -0.30
CA PHE A 200 -15.22 -17.73 0.70
C PHE A 200 -14.60 -16.45 0.17
N ALA A 201 -15.40 -15.41 0.08
CA ALA A 201 -15.02 -14.10 -0.42
C ALA A 201 -15.54 -13.00 0.53
N VAL A 202 -15.10 -11.77 0.34
CA VAL A 202 -15.48 -10.65 1.19
C VAL A 202 -16.42 -9.71 0.43
N PRO A 203 -17.68 -9.51 0.89
CA PRO A 203 -18.56 -8.53 0.30
C PRO A 203 -18.09 -7.13 0.68
N LEU A 204 -17.94 -6.27 -0.32
CA LEU A 204 -17.62 -4.85 -0.18
C LEU A 204 -18.83 -4.01 -0.58
N LYS A 205 -18.75 -2.67 -0.43
CA LYS A 205 -19.87 -1.78 -0.80
C LYS A 205 -20.22 -1.87 -2.30
N MET A 206 -19.21 -2.06 -3.17
CA MET A 206 -19.36 -1.96 -4.63
C MET A 206 -18.97 -3.25 -5.35
N GLY A 207 -18.79 -4.36 -4.65
CA GLY A 207 -18.35 -5.60 -5.28
C GLY A 207 -17.89 -6.67 -4.31
N VAL A 208 -17.24 -7.69 -4.82
CA VAL A 208 -16.73 -8.84 -4.06
C VAL A 208 -15.22 -8.91 -4.21
N ARG A 209 -14.51 -8.98 -3.07
CA ARG A 209 -13.06 -9.14 -3.03
C ARG A 209 -12.67 -10.60 -2.82
N PHE A 210 -11.71 -11.05 -3.60
CA PHE A 210 -11.00 -12.32 -3.48
C PHE A 210 -9.54 -12.08 -3.04
N ALA A 211 -8.93 -13.09 -2.38
CA ALA A 211 -7.54 -13.05 -1.90
C ALA A 211 -6.81 -14.37 -2.23
#